data_ccb6aa3d79588833b29cb6df0495ce43
#
_entry.id   ccb6aa3d79588833b29cb6df0495ce43
#
_cell.length_a   1.000
_cell.length_b   1.000
_cell.length_c   1.000
_cell.angle_alpha   90.00
_cell.angle_beta   90.00
_cell.angle_gamma   90.00
#
_symmetry.space_group_name_H-M   'P 1'
#
loop_
_entity.id
_entity.type
_entity.pdbx_description
1 polymer ?
#
loop_
_entity_poly.entity_id
_entity_poly.type
_entity_poly.pdbx_seq_one_letter_code
_entity_poly.pdbx_strand_id
1 'polypeptide(L)'
;MLLLRRLTAALFTLACLCGLLATGGTAHAANPETNRVATWNMQVGRDRWQGAAAIAQDNTVLALQEVPNEPPAGARYIGTIGNTIDHYEWTIARGVTRQLYILYTTSRNLAIATAWAPGEVVEIEGMYRPALMVTRPTDDVAFASIHAASGNGFDVRPLVQDVADEANGRGLNHWAVLGDFNLTPDRARLLGLPADARIYNSGQATQQSGNELDYMISNVDTEDWQATVGDNRGSDHWPVYFSALRAGALPPELTIHADNSDRLLDVFQGNDTNGTHVIQYHANGAVNQRWRLQAIGTSASTGHMMYRIMSSDSGKCLDVNRGQQSGWGDYLNIWDCHDIDGVPGSGGNQRDTQNFTLEHPDSRMPNLTLLRNNATGLYANIRNNDRGDGAWVIQWPDQFGRFPAPNESFYLHPVIANQ
;
A
#
# COMPACT_ATOMS: atom_id res chain seq x y z
N MET A 1 2.24 -84.65 49.92
CA MET A 1 2.32 -83.98 48.59
C MET A 1 1.47 -82.76 48.65
N LEU A 2 2.14 -81.61 48.76
CA LEU A 2 1.54 -80.35 49.12
C LEU A 2 1.25 -79.52 47.88
N LEU A 3 0.00 -79.01 47.78
CA LEU A 3 -0.39 -77.95 46.85
C LEU A 3 -0.28 -76.64 47.56
N LEU A 4 0.58 -75.77 47.03
CA LEU A 4 0.67 -74.37 47.45
C LEU A 4 -0.26 -73.48 46.58
N ARG A 5 -1.27 -72.92 47.19
CA ARG A 5 -2.09 -71.87 46.59
C ARG A 5 -1.38 -70.48 46.78
N ARG A 6 -1.12 -69.80 45.69
CA ARG A 6 -0.72 -68.41 45.71
C ARG A 6 -1.95 -67.56 45.48
N LEU A 7 -2.29 -66.69 46.43
CA LEU A 7 -3.20 -65.54 46.29
C LEU A 7 -2.45 -64.41 45.56
N THR A 8 -2.99 -63.92 44.47
CA THR A 8 -2.57 -62.69 43.84
C THR A 8 -3.55 -61.56 44.22
N ALA A 9 -3.06 -60.58 44.97
CA ALA A 9 -3.79 -59.34 45.26
C ALA A 9 -3.76 -58.44 44.06
N ALA A 10 -4.93 -58.07 43.56
CA ALA A 10 -5.06 -57.04 42.51
C ALA A 10 -5.08 -55.63 43.16
N LEU A 11 -4.05 -54.85 42.93
CA LEU A 11 -4.07 -53.43 43.22
C LEU A 11 -4.81 -52.69 42.07
N PHE A 12 -5.94 -52.11 42.42
CA PHE A 12 -6.59 -51.11 41.55
C PHE A 12 -5.86 -49.76 41.73
N THR A 13 -5.08 -49.35 40.75
CA THR A 13 -4.58 -48.01 40.64
C THR A 13 -5.62 -47.16 39.91
N LEU A 14 -6.27 -46.26 40.66
CA LEU A 14 -7.17 -45.25 40.13
C LEU A 14 -6.31 -44.12 39.48
N ALA A 15 -6.15 -44.15 38.16
CA ALA A 15 -5.52 -43.08 37.44
C ALA A 15 -6.53 -41.93 37.30
N CYS A 16 -6.32 -40.84 38.05
CA CYS A 16 -6.99 -39.56 37.83
C CYS A 16 -6.50 -38.97 36.49
N LEU A 17 -7.31 -39.12 35.44
CA LEU A 17 -7.13 -38.41 34.18
C LEU A 17 -7.62 -36.97 34.39
N CYS A 18 -6.73 -36.07 34.83
CA CYS A 18 -6.96 -34.63 34.67
C CYS A 18 -6.88 -34.33 33.16
N GLY A 19 -8.03 -34.31 32.51
CA GLY A 19 -8.15 -33.76 31.17
C GLY A 19 -7.87 -32.26 31.20
N LEU A 20 -6.69 -31.82 30.77
CA LEU A 20 -6.50 -30.46 30.32
C LEU A 20 -7.42 -30.24 29.11
N LEU A 21 -8.56 -29.62 29.35
CA LEU A 21 -9.31 -28.91 28.32
C LEU A 21 -8.43 -27.74 27.88
N ALA A 22 -7.56 -27.99 26.90
CA ALA A 22 -7.03 -26.89 26.10
C ALA A 22 -8.25 -26.25 25.43
N THR A 23 -8.73 -25.14 26.01
CA THR A 23 -9.58 -24.22 25.26
C THR A 23 -8.73 -23.72 24.09
N GLY A 24 -8.88 -24.38 22.95
CA GLY A 24 -8.37 -23.87 21.69
C GLY A 24 -9.05 -22.53 21.47
N GLY A 25 -8.44 -21.45 21.93
CA GLY A 25 -8.73 -20.15 21.41
C GLY A 25 -8.52 -20.25 19.90
N THR A 26 -9.55 -19.96 19.12
CA THR A 26 -9.38 -19.73 17.70
C THR A 26 -8.31 -18.67 17.60
N ALA A 27 -7.10 -19.05 17.17
CA ALA A 27 -6.11 -18.08 16.77
C ALA A 27 -6.81 -17.23 15.71
N HIS A 28 -7.12 -15.97 16.03
CA HIS A 28 -7.49 -15.03 15.01
C HIS A 28 -6.31 -15.02 14.03
N ALA A 29 -6.60 -15.26 12.76
CA ALA A 29 -5.61 -15.06 11.72
C ALA A 29 -5.06 -13.64 11.89
N ALA A 30 -3.75 -13.52 11.98
CA ALA A 30 -3.09 -12.23 12.01
C ALA A 30 -3.42 -11.51 10.70
N ASN A 31 -3.95 -10.30 10.78
CA ASN A 31 -4.36 -9.51 9.62
C ASN A 31 -3.71 -8.12 9.70
N PRO A 32 -2.38 -8.03 9.46
CA PRO A 32 -1.66 -6.74 9.50
C PRO A 32 -2.28 -5.69 8.56
N GLU A 33 -2.78 -6.12 7.42
CA GLU A 33 -3.41 -5.30 6.37
C GLU A 33 -4.71 -4.62 6.81
N THR A 34 -5.33 -5.04 7.89
CA THR A 34 -6.51 -4.35 8.44
C THR A 34 -6.20 -2.98 9.01
N ASN A 35 -4.92 -2.70 9.26
CA ASN A 35 -4.48 -1.40 9.73
C ASN A 35 -4.45 -0.41 8.56
N ARG A 36 -5.18 0.69 8.72
CA ARG A 36 -5.03 1.87 7.87
C ARG A 36 -3.83 2.65 8.37
N VAL A 37 -2.86 2.83 7.51
CA VAL A 37 -1.54 3.34 7.88
C VAL A 37 -1.25 4.61 7.08
N ALA A 38 -0.58 5.57 7.69
CA ALA A 38 -0.12 6.77 7.01
C ALA A 38 1.27 7.19 7.50
N THR A 39 1.99 7.95 6.66
CA THR A 39 3.24 8.61 7.03
C THR A 39 3.24 10.06 6.59
N TRP A 40 3.94 10.92 7.34
CA TRP A 40 4.11 12.33 6.98
C TRP A 40 5.33 12.95 7.64
N ASN A 41 6.22 13.55 6.87
CA ASN A 41 7.29 14.41 7.35
C ASN A 41 6.73 15.81 7.65
N MET A 42 6.79 16.24 8.92
CA MET A 42 6.18 17.47 9.42
C MET A 42 7.08 18.72 9.26
N GLN A 43 8.30 18.58 8.78
CA GLN A 43 9.26 19.71 8.61
C GLN A 43 9.35 20.62 9.87
N VAL A 44 9.28 20.05 11.07
CA VAL A 44 9.38 20.74 12.38
C VAL A 44 8.31 21.83 12.64
N GLY A 45 7.23 21.88 11.86
CA GLY A 45 6.19 22.90 12.01
C GLY A 45 5.21 22.62 13.15
N ARG A 46 5.11 23.50 14.16
CA ARG A 46 4.17 23.35 15.29
C ARG A 46 2.70 23.42 14.89
N ASP A 47 2.38 24.23 13.91
CA ASP A 47 1.05 24.38 13.31
C ASP A 47 0.58 23.11 12.59
N ARG A 48 1.50 22.23 12.24
CA ARG A 48 1.22 21.00 11.50
C ARG A 48 0.62 19.86 12.34
N TRP A 49 0.65 19.98 13.68
CA TRP A 49 -0.06 19.06 14.55
C TRP A 49 -1.56 18.97 14.22
N GLN A 50 -2.17 20.05 13.71
CA GLN A 50 -3.55 20.03 13.24
C GLN A 50 -3.73 19.11 12.03
N GLY A 51 -2.79 19.16 11.07
CA GLY A 51 -2.74 18.26 9.93
C GLY A 51 -2.53 16.81 10.36
N ALA A 52 -1.60 16.56 11.30
CA ALA A 52 -1.35 15.23 11.85
C ALA A 52 -2.60 14.67 12.57
N ALA A 53 -3.35 15.50 13.33
CA ALA A 53 -4.60 15.10 13.95
C ALA A 53 -5.65 14.65 12.94
N ALA A 54 -5.80 15.40 11.83
CA ALA A 54 -6.73 15.04 10.76
C ALA A 54 -6.33 13.72 10.09
N ILE A 55 -5.03 13.49 9.82
CA ILE A 55 -4.54 12.22 9.30
C ILE A 55 -4.81 11.07 10.29
N ALA A 56 -4.52 11.28 11.58
CA ALA A 56 -4.71 10.27 12.62
C ALA A 56 -6.19 9.92 12.85
N GLN A 57 -7.13 10.79 12.47
CA GLN A 57 -8.56 10.52 12.63
C GLN A 57 -9.00 9.31 11.80
N ASP A 58 -8.49 9.18 10.58
CA ASP A 58 -8.88 8.15 9.63
C ASP A 58 -7.92 6.96 9.58
N ASN A 59 -6.77 7.07 10.26
CA ASN A 59 -5.75 6.02 10.26
C ASN A 59 -5.57 5.40 11.65
N THR A 60 -5.29 4.09 11.67
CA THR A 60 -5.01 3.36 12.92
C THR A 60 -3.56 3.48 13.35
N VAL A 61 -2.66 3.77 12.41
CA VAL A 61 -1.24 4.03 12.62
C VAL A 61 -0.83 5.25 11.79
N LEU A 62 -0.18 6.22 12.42
CA LEU A 62 0.42 7.38 11.76
C LEU A 62 1.87 7.50 12.19
N ALA A 63 2.79 7.32 11.24
CA ALA A 63 4.22 7.54 11.41
C ALA A 63 4.58 8.98 11.01
N LEU A 64 5.29 9.69 11.89
CA LEU A 64 5.66 11.09 11.70
C LEU A 64 7.15 11.29 11.77
N GLN A 65 7.68 12.13 10.88
CA GLN A 65 9.08 12.53 10.83
C GLN A 65 9.20 14.04 11.00
N GLU A 66 10.37 14.50 11.41
CA GLU A 66 10.65 15.91 11.73
C GLU A 66 9.59 16.51 12.67
N VAL A 67 9.29 15.78 13.73
CA VAL A 67 8.30 16.18 14.72
C VAL A 67 8.83 17.36 15.55
N PRO A 68 7.99 18.38 15.85
CA PRO A 68 8.37 19.46 16.75
C PRO A 68 8.77 18.97 18.16
N ASN A 69 9.58 19.76 18.87
CA ASN A 69 9.96 19.43 20.25
C ASN A 69 8.78 19.52 21.22
N GLU A 70 7.77 20.31 20.91
CA GLU A 70 6.59 20.44 21.74
C GLU A 70 5.49 19.49 21.29
N PRO A 71 4.88 18.75 22.25
CA PRO A 71 3.76 17.89 21.94
C PRO A 71 2.54 18.70 21.43
N PRO A 72 1.60 18.05 20.74
CA PRO A 72 0.41 18.73 20.23
C PRO A 72 -0.53 19.20 21.35
N ALA A 73 -1.35 20.20 21.06
CA ALA A 73 -2.46 20.58 21.91
C ALA A 73 -3.40 19.38 22.12
N GLY A 74 -3.89 19.20 23.34
CA GLY A 74 -4.73 18.06 23.72
C GLY A 74 -3.97 16.76 24.03
N ALA A 75 -2.63 16.78 24.00
CA ALA A 75 -1.80 15.67 24.45
C ALA A 75 -1.63 15.73 25.97
N ARG A 76 -2.04 14.66 26.66
CA ARG A 76 -1.82 14.45 28.10
C ARG A 76 -0.63 13.52 28.27
N TYR A 77 0.42 14.01 28.90
CA TYR A 77 1.61 13.20 29.18
C TYR A 77 1.27 12.03 30.12
N ILE A 78 1.77 10.85 29.79
CA ILE A 78 1.56 9.60 30.53
C ILE A 78 2.86 9.17 31.23
N GLY A 79 3.99 9.28 30.56
CA GLY A 79 5.29 8.85 31.06
C GLY A 79 6.34 8.79 29.98
N THR A 80 7.58 8.42 30.36
CA THR A 80 8.69 8.22 29.45
C THR A 80 9.11 6.75 29.43
N ILE A 81 9.29 6.19 28.23
CA ILE A 81 9.79 4.83 28.00
C ILE A 81 11.29 4.93 27.72
N GLY A 82 12.08 4.15 28.45
CA GLY A 82 13.54 4.35 28.46
C GLY A 82 13.89 5.75 28.92
N ASN A 83 14.67 6.49 28.13
CA ASN A 83 15.08 7.87 28.42
C ASN A 83 14.74 8.85 27.31
N THR A 84 14.16 8.38 26.20
CA THR A 84 14.10 9.11 24.93
C THR A 84 12.71 9.16 24.31
N ILE A 85 11.77 8.29 24.74
CA ILE A 85 10.44 8.19 24.16
C ILE A 85 9.40 8.67 25.16
N ASP A 86 8.77 9.81 24.90
CA ASP A 86 7.63 10.26 25.68
C ASP A 86 6.33 9.68 25.14
N HIS A 87 5.48 9.22 26.05
CA HIS A 87 4.15 8.70 25.79
C HIS A 87 3.08 9.70 26.19
N TYR A 88 2.16 9.94 25.28
CA TYR A 88 1.01 10.82 25.49
C TYR A 88 -0.30 10.12 25.10
N GLU A 89 -1.36 10.46 25.81
CA GLU A 89 -2.73 10.27 25.33
C GLU A 89 -3.15 11.55 24.61
N TRP A 90 -3.38 11.46 23.32
CA TRP A 90 -3.63 12.62 22.46
C TRP A 90 -5.09 12.66 21.99
N THR A 91 -5.86 13.64 22.46
CA THR A 91 -7.22 13.90 21.99
C THR A 91 -7.17 14.68 20.67
N ILE A 92 -7.44 14.01 19.56
CA ILE A 92 -7.36 14.57 18.19
C ILE A 92 -8.69 15.20 17.74
N ALA A 93 -9.81 14.71 18.27
CA ALA A 93 -11.16 15.25 18.02
C ALA A 93 -12.06 14.92 19.23
N ARG A 94 -13.28 15.46 19.25
CA ARG A 94 -14.23 15.18 20.31
C ARG A 94 -14.53 13.68 20.41
N GLY A 95 -14.10 13.05 21.49
CA GLY A 95 -14.30 11.62 21.73
C GLY A 95 -13.35 10.70 20.97
N VAL A 96 -12.35 11.25 20.27
CA VAL A 96 -11.35 10.48 19.55
C VAL A 96 -9.97 10.70 20.14
N THR A 97 -9.38 9.63 20.65
CA THR A 97 -8.07 9.65 21.29
C THR A 97 -7.10 8.72 20.56
N ARG A 98 -5.82 9.07 20.58
CA ARG A 98 -4.70 8.25 20.08
C ARG A 98 -3.66 8.08 21.17
N GLN A 99 -2.94 6.96 21.14
CA GLN A 99 -1.69 6.81 21.85
C GLN A 99 -0.60 7.45 20.99
N LEU A 100 0.11 8.45 21.50
CA LEU A 100 1.17 9.16 20.78
C LEU A 100 2.51 8.92 21.48
N TYR A 101 3.48 8.45 20.74
CA TYR A 101 4.84 8.22 21.20
C TYR A 101 5.78 9.12 20.42
N ILE A 102 6.58 9.94 21.11
CA ILE A 102 7.54 10.86 20.52
C ILE A 102 8.94 10.43 20.95
N LEU A 103 9.76 10.04 19.98
CA LEU A 103 11.18 9.80 20.17
C LEU A 103 11.96 11.10 19.94
N TYR A 104 12.53 11.63 21.02
CA TYR A 104 13.39 12.81 20.96
C TYR A 104 14.82 12.44 20.59
N THR A 105 15.30 13.00 19.51
CA THR A 105 16.64 12.75 18.99
C THR A 105 17.47 14.05 18.97
N THR A 106 18.77 13.94 18.78
CA THR A 106 19.64 15.11 18.65
C THR A 106 19.49 15.85 17.31
N SER A 107 18.82 15.24 16.33
CA SER A 107 18.69 15.82 14.99
C SER A 107 17.24 16.11 14.58
N ARG A 108 16.43 15.08 14.43
CA ARG A 108 15.04 15.16 13.97
C ARG A 108 14.20 14.12 14.71
N ASN A 109 13.21 14.60 15.47
CA ASN A 109 12.35 13.72 16.25
C ASN A 109 11.44 12.90 15.34
N LEU A 110 11.10 11.70 15.83
CA LEU A 110 10.12 10.81 15.23
C LEU A 110 8.90 10.68 16.14
N ALA A 111 7.74 10.39 15.57
CA ALA A 111 6.62 9.96 16.39
C ALA A 111 5.80 8.87 15.68
N ILE A 112 5.05 8.12 16.49
CA ILE A 112 3.98 7.23 16.03
C ILE A 112 2.75 7.49 16.87
N ALA A 113 1.62 7.72 16.18
CA ALA A 113 0.30 7.75 16.81
C ALA A 113 -0.49 6.49 16.41
N THR A 114 -1.11 5.83 17.43
CA THR A 114 -1.90 4.61 17.20
C THR A 114 -3.31 4.73 17.76
N ALA A 115 -4.28 4.06 17.12
CA ALA A 115 -5.65 3.97 17.61
C ALA A 115 -5.81 2.93 18.72
N TRP A 116 -4.79 2.17 19.02
CA TRP A 116 -4.72 1.08 19.99
C TRP A 116 -3.48 1.23 20.87
N ALA A 117 -3.48 0.57 22.02
CA ALA A 117 -2.30 0.50 22.88
C ALA A 117 -1.31 -0.54 22.32
N PRO A 118 -0.06 -0.17 21.99
CA PRO A 118 0.99 -1.11 21.59
C PRO A 118 1.30 -2.16 22.66
N GLY A 119 1.77 -3.31 22.21
CA GLY A 119 2.37 -4.30 23.11
C GLY A 119 3.69 -3.77 23.67
N GLU A 120 4.53 -3.25 22.79
CA GLU A 120 5.81 -2.63 23.12
C GLU A 120 6.07 -1.40 22.25
N VAL A 121 6.90 -0.49 22.77
CA VAL A 121 7.40 0.70 22.04
C VAL A 121 8.90 0.74 22.23
N VAL A 122 9.63 0.82 21.12
CA VAL A 122 11.08 0.58 21.08
C VAL A 122 11.77 1.64 20.22
N GLU A 123 12.87 2.17 20.74
CA GLU A 123 13.88 2.84 19.93
C GLU A 123 14.83 1.80 19.36
N ILE A 124 15.05 1.81 18.06
CA ILE A 124 16.02 0.98 17.37
C ILE A 124 17.19 1.89 16.99
N GLU A 125 18.35 1.64 17.53
CA GLU A 125 19.56 2.37 17.15
C GLU A 125 19.90 2.09 15.68
N GLY A 126 19.94 3.13 14.87
CA GLY A 126 20.41 3.04 13.49
C GLY A 126 21.86 3.50 13.33
N MET A 127 22.45 3.18 12.18
CA MET A 127 23.82 3.61 11.86
C MET A 127 24.01 5.14 11.87
N TYR A 128 22.97 5.89 11.52
CA TYR A 128 22.97 7.36 11.46
C TYR A 128 21.79 7.99 12.20
N ARG A 129 20.58 7.51 11.98
CA ARG A 129 19.36 7.95 12.67
C ARG A 129 18.65 6.73 13.24
N PRO A 130 17.97 6.86 14.39
CA PRO A 130 17.19 5.77 14.97
C PRO A 130 15.87 5.56 14.22
N ALA A 131 15.21 4.43 14.49
CA ALA A 131 13.82 4.20 14.21
C ALA A 131 13.01 4.17 15.50
N LEU A 132 11.74 4.61 15.43
CA LEU A 132 10.76 4.39 16.48
C LEU A 132 9.81 3.28 16.05
N MET A 133 9.73 2.19 16.80
CA MET A 133 8.89 1.04 16.50
C MET A 133 7.81 0.83 17.57
N VAL A 134 6.62 0.43 17.13
CA VAL A 134 5.52 -0.03 17.99
C VAL A 134 5.08 -1.43 17.55
N THR A 135 4.73 -2.30 18.50
CA THR A 135 4.27 -3.66 18.21
C THR A 135 2.77 -3.82 18.38
N ARG A 136 2.15 -4.61 17.53
CA ARG A 136 0.75 -5.04 17.65
C ARG A 136 0.66 -6.58 17.58
N PRO A 137 0.87 -7.28 18.71
CA PRO A 137 0.91 -8.74 18.74
C PRO A 137 -0.38 -9.41 18.28
N THR A 138 -1.53 -8.76 18.46
CA THR A 138 -2.84 -9.29 17.99
C THR A 138 -2.92 -9.43 16.48
N ASP A 139 -2.19 -8.60 15.74
CA ASP A 139 -2.13 -8.59 14.28
C ASP A 139 -0.79 -9.13 13.79
N ASP A 140 0.06 -9.62 14.70
CA ASP A 140 1.39 -10.19 14.41
C ASP A 140 2.29 -9.24 13.60
N VAL A 141 2.30 -7.94 13.94
CA VAL A 141 3.01 -6.92 13.16
C VAL A 141 3.67 -5.86 14.04
N ALA A 142 4.82 -5.35 13.57
CA ALA A 142 5.46 -4.14 14.05
C ALA A 142 5.36 -3.02 13.01
N PHE A 143 5.16 -1.79 13.46
CA PHE A 143 5.21 -0.57 12.63
C PHE A 143 6.32 0.34 13.11
N ALA A 144 7.17 0.80 12.20
CA ALA A 144 8.28 1.68 12.51
C ALA A 144 8.22 2.99 11.72
N SER A 145 8.50 4.11 12.38
CA SER A 145 8.73 5.41 11.77
C SER A 145 10.23 5.63 11.61
N ILE A 146 10.67 6.01 10.40
CA ILE A 146 12.07 6.36 10.11
C ILE A 146 12.17 7.70 9.41
N HIS A 147 13.35 8.33 9.54
CA HIS A 147 13.77 9.44 8.72
C HIS A 147 15.25 9.19 8.32
N ALA A 148 15.43 8.60 7.15
CA ALA A 148 16.76 8.20 6.68
C ALA A 148 17.68 9.41 6.39
N ALA A 149 18.97 9.14 6.24
CA ALA A 149 19.98 10.16 5.97
C ALA A 149 19.68 10.92 4.68
N SER A 150 19.68 12.25 4.76
CA SER A 150 19.47 13.11 3.58
C SER A 150 20.59 12.94 2.55
N GLY A 151 20.24 13.08 1.28
CA GLY A 151 21.15 13.07 0.14
C GLY A 151 21.24 11.76 -0.63
N ASN A 152 21.11 10.60 -0.02
CA ASN A 152 21.11 9.32 -0.74
C ASN A 152 20.54 8.13 0.04
N GLY A 153 19.99 8.33 1.25
CA GLY A 153 19.38 7.26 2.04
C GLY A 153 20.33 6.07 2.31
N PHE A 154 21.62 6.31 2.53
CA PHE A 154 22.63 5.26 2.66
C PHE A 154 22.38 4.32 3.85
N ASP A 155 21.64 4.79 4.85
CA ASP A 155 21.25 4.07 6.05
C ASP A 155 19.90 3.33 5.93
N VAL A 156 19.20 3.46 4.80
CA VAL A 156 17.90 2.81 4.56
C VAL A 156 17.99 1.29 4.74
N ARG A 157 18.94 0.65 4.04
CA ARG A 157 19.07 -0.80 4.09
C ARG A 157 19.34 -1.33 5.50
N PRO A 158 20.37 -0.86 6.23
CA PRO A 158 20.62 -1.33 7.59
C PRO A 158 19.43 -1.05 8.50
N LEU A 159 18.81 0.13 8.43
CA LEU A 159 17.70 0.49 9.30
C LEU A 159 16.45 -0.38 9.07
N VAL A 160 16.12 -0.72 7.82
CA VAL A 160 15.05 -1.67 7.49
C VAL A 160 15.37 -3.07 8.01
N GLN A 161 16.65 -3.51 7.88
CA GLN A 161 17.08 -4.80 8.41
C GLN A 161 16.97 -4.85 9.94
N ASP A 162 17.43 -3.78 10.62
CA ASP A 162 17.40 -3.70 12.09
C ASP A 162 15.94 -3.75 12.61
N VAL A 163 15.00 -3.09 11.92
CA VAL A 163 13.54 -3.18 12.25
C VAL A 163 13.02 -4.59 12.03
N ALA A 164 13.38 -5.25 10.92
CA ALA A 164 12.96 -6.60 10.63
C ALA A 164 13.48 -7.60 11.68
N ASP A 165 14.76 -7.47 12.06
CA ASP A 165 15.42 -8.33 13.05
C ASP A 165 14.81 -8.12 14.45
N GLU A 166 14.52 -6.87 14.82
CA GLU A 166 13.88 -6.54 16.09
C GLU A 166 12.45 -7.07 16.18
N ALA A 167 11.65 -6.95 15.12
CA ALA A 167 10.30 -7.52 15.05
C ALA A 167 10.35 -9.05 15.19
N ASN A 168 11.22 -9.72 14.42
CA ASN A 168 11.42 -11.16 14.49
C ASN A 168 11.91 -11.61 15.88
N GLY A 169 12.84 -10.86 16.49
CA GLY A 169 13.34 -11.12 17.84
C GLY A 169 12.26 -11.05 18.92
N ARG A 170 11.15 -10.34 18.66
CA ARG A 170 9.96 -10.27 19.51
C ARG A 170 8.89 -11.28 19.16
N GLY A 171 9.15 -12.17 18.21
CA GLY A 171 8.24 -13.22 17.78
C GLY A 171 7.11 -12.74 16.88
N LEU A 172 7.29 -11.58 16.22
CA LEU A 172 6.37 -11.08 15.19
C LEU A 172 6.85 -11.53 13.81
N ASN A 173 5.94 -12.01 12.98
CA ASN A 173 6.27 -12.46 11.63
C ASN A 173 6.20 -11.32 10.61
N HIS A 174 5.54 -10.21 10.96
CA HIS A 174 5.33 -9.09 10.04
C HIS A 174 5.90 -7.79 10.59
N TRP A 175 6.36 -6.95 9.67
CA TRP A 175 6.87 -5.62 9.97
C TRP A 175 6.57 -4.65 8.83
N ALA A 176 6.45 -3.37 9.15
CA ALA A 176 6.27 -2.28 8.21
C ALA A 176 7.08 -1.06 8.65
N VAL A 177 7.93 -0.57 7.78
CA VAL A 177 8.75 0.63 7.96
C VAL A 177 8.18 1.75 7.11
N LEU A 178 7.85 2.87 7.72
CA LEU A 178 7.23 4.02 7.07
C LEU A 178 8.06 5.28 7.30
N GLY A 179 8.09 6.18 6.36
CA GLY A 179 8.71 7.48 6.58
C GLY A 179 9.32 8.11 5.36
N ASP A 180 10.15 9.11 5.65
CA ASP A 180 11.01 9.77 4.67
C ASP A 180 12.31 8.97 4.52
N PHE A 181 12.40 8.26 3.42
CA PHE A 181 13.58 7.45 3.10
C PHE A 181 14.73 8.26 2.48
N ASN A 182 14.49 9.52 2.11
CA ASN A 182 15.48 10.35 1.39
C ASN A 182 16.11 9.66 0.16
N LEU A 183 15.38 8.69 -0.40
CA LEU A 183 15.75 7.82 -1.50
C LEU A 183 14.49 7.42 -2.26
N THR A 184 14.52 7.45 -3.59
CA THR A 184 13.37 7.05 -4.39
C THR A 184 13.12 5.53 -4.32
N PRO A 185 11.88 5.05 -4.47
CA PRO A 185 11.54 3.62 -4.48
C PRO A 185 12.37 2.81 -5.48
N ASP A 186 12.59 3.33 -6.68
CA ASP A 186 13.44 2.71 -7.71
C ASP A 186 14.88 2.45 -7.26
N ARG A 187 15.44 3.35 -6.48
CA ARG A 187 16.77 3.16 -5.92
C ARG A 187 16.75 2.24 -4.71
N ALA A 188 15.71 2.33 -3.88
CA ALA A 188 15.55 1.48 -2.70
C ALA A 188 15.48 -0.01 -3.05
N ARG A 189 14.76 -0.39 -4.11
CA ARG A 189 14.67 -1.80 -4.58
C ARG A 189 16.02 -2.41 -5.00
N LEU A 190 17.04 -1.57 -5.24
CA LEU A 190 18.39 -2.00 -5.60
C LEU A 190 19.31 -2.22 -4.40
N LEU A 191 18.88 -1.85 -3.18
CA LEU A 191 19.74 -1.86 -1.98
C LEU A 191 20.01 -3.25 -1.39
N GLY A 192 19.39 -4.33 -1.90
CA GLY A 192 19.47 -5.66 -1.27
C GLY A 192 18.78 -5.66 0.10
N LEU A 193 17.56 -5.16 0.15
CA LEU A 193 16.62 -5.25 1.28
C LEU A 193 16.35 -6.72 1.66
N PRO A 194 15.76 -7.02 2.82
CA PRO A 194 15.28 -8.36 3.15
C PRO A 194 14.56 -9.01 1.98
N ALA A 195 14.73 -10.32 1.78
CA ALA A 195 14.28 -11.01 0.56
C ALA A 195 12.75 -10.95 0.35
N ASP A 196 12.01 -10.88 1.45
CA ASP A 196 10.55 -10.79 1.52
C ASP A 196 10.03 -9.34 1.56
N ALA A 197 10.93 -8.34 1.59
CA ALA A 197 10.56 -6.92 1.61
C ALA A 197 9.89 -6.48 0.30
N ARG A 198 8.83 -5.71 0.43
CA ARG A 198 8.06 -5.06 -0.64
C ARG A 198 8.03 -3.57 -0.39
N ILE A 199 8.00 -2.79 -1.45
CA ILE A 199 7.94 -1.32 -1.41
C ILE A 199 6.54 -0.91 -1.85
N TYR A 200 5.77 -0.35 -0.93
CA TYR A 200 4.45 0.21 -1.17
C TYR A 200 4.61 1.70 -1.42
N ASN A 201 4.49 2.11 -2.67
CA ASN A 201 4.70 3.47 -3.11
C ASN A 201 3.60 3.94 -4.06
N SER A 202 3.45 5.25 -4.21
CA SER A 202 2.38 5.85 -5.00
C SER A 202 2.74 6.08 -6.46
N GLY A 203 4.03 6.12 -6.79
CA GLY A 203 4.51 6.58 -8.09
C GLY A 203 4.41 8.10 -8.29
N GLN A 204 4.03 8.85 -7.25
CA GLN A 204 3.90 10.30 -7.28
C GLN A 204 4.95 10.97 -6.41
N ALA A 205 5.30 12.22 -6.76
CA ALA A 205 6.16 13.02 -5.92
C ALA A 205 5.51 13.25 -4.54
N THR A 206 6.25 12.96 -3.48
CA THR A 206 5.83 13.22 -2.09
C THR A 206 6.57 14.37 -1.44
N GLN A 207 7.51 15.00 -2.17
CA GLN A 207 8.32 16.12 -1.70
C GLN A 207 8.46 17.19 -2.77
N GLN A 208 8.57 18.47 -2.38
CA GLN A 208 8.62 19.65 -3.28
C GLN A 208 9.73 19.60 -4.35
N SER A 209 10.76 18.79 -4.18
CA SER A 209 11.79 18.57 -5.20
C SER A 209 11.28 17.79 -6.42
N GLY A 210 10.07 17.25 -6.37
CA GLY A 210 9.51 16.38 -7.39
C GLY A 210 9.92 14.90 -7.26
N ASN A 211 10.49 14.49 -6.12
CA ASN A 211 10.85 13.11 -5.84
C ASN A 211 9.80 12.44 -4.94
N GLU A 212 9.60 11.15 -5.12
CA GLU A 212 8.91 10.30 -4.17
C GLU A 212 9.92 9.82 -3.11
N LEU A 213 9.81 10.34 -1.89
CA LEU A 213 10.74 10.06 -0.79
C LEU A 213 10.04 9.40 0.41
N ASP A 214 8.71 9.55 0.49
CA ASP A 214 7.87 9.05 1.56
C ASP A 214 7.05 7.86 1.06
N TYR A 215 7.30 6.68 1.64
CA TYR A 215 6.62 5.44 1.27
C TYR A 215 6.70 4.41 2.41
N MET A 216 6.35 3.17 2.15
CA MET A 216 6.43 2.08 3.13
C MET A 216 7.22 0.91 2.55
N ILE A 217 8.06 0.29 3.39
CA ILE A 217 8.70 -0.99 3.11
C ILE A 217 8.18 -2.00 4.14
N SER A 218 7.68 -3.14 3.69
CA SER A 218 7.08 -4.16 4.57
C SER A 218 7.29 -5.56 4.00
N ASN A 219 7.27 -6.58 4.85
CA ASN A 219 7.21 -7.97 4.41
C ASN A 219 5.78 -8.52 4.33
N VAL A 220 4.78 -7.75 4.69
CA VAL A 220 3.37 -8.12 4.45
C VAL A 220 3.13 -8.15 2.95
N ASP A 221 2.59 -9.26 2.43
CA ASP A 221 2.22 -9.42 1.03
C ASP A 221 0.72 -9.21 0.87
N THR A 222 0.32 -8.01 0.50
CA THR A 222 -1.09 -7.65 0.39
C THR A 222 -1.35 -6.64 -0.73
N GLU A 223 -2.45 -6.83 -1.45
CA GLU A 223 -2.99 -5.83 -2.39
C GLU A 223 -3.82 -4.75 -1.66
N ASP A 224 -4.08 -4.94 -0.37
CA ASP A 224 -4.91 -4.03 0.42
C ASP A 224 -4.20 -2.73 0.80
N TRP A 225 -2.87 -2.68 0.73
CA TRP A 225 -2.11 -1.46 0.97
C TRP A 225 -1.78 -0.76 -0.34
N GLN A 226 -2.70 0.10 -0.79
CA GLN A 226 -2.47 1.00 -1.92
C GLN A 226 -1.97 2.35 -1.41
N ALA A 227 -0.80 2.77 -1.89
CA ALA A 227 -0.23 4.05 -1.53
C ALA A 227 -0.93 5.19 -2.28
N THR A 228 -1.32 6.24 -1.57
CA THR A 228 -1.97 7.43 -2.14
C THR A 228 -1.40 8.68 -1.50
N VAL A 229 -1.01 9.66 -2.30
CA VAL A 229 -0.53 10.96 -1.82
C VAL A 229 -1.74 11.83 -1.47
N GLY A 230 -1.73 12.40 -0.27
CA GLY A 230 -2.78 13.31 0.19
C GLY A 230 -2.49 14.77 -0.11
N ASP A 231 -3.42 15.65 0.30
CA ASP A 231 -3.27 17.08 0.14
C ASP A 231 -2.11 17.65 0.95
N ASN A 232 -1.50 18.70 0.43
CA ASN A 232 -0.47 19.46 1.14
C ASN A 232 -1.04 20.06 2.42
N ARG A 233 -0.37 19.82 3.54
CA ARG A 233 -0.75 20.34 4.87
C ARG A 233 0.28 21.32 5.43
N GLY A 234 0.96 22.04 4.55
CA GLY A 234 1.91 23.10 4.91
C GLY A 234 3.36 22.62 5.09
N SER A 235 3.66 21.34 4.89
CA SER A 235 5.02 20.80 4.82
C SER A 235 5.56 20.91 3.38
N ASP A 236 6.86 20.77 3.20
CA ASP A 236 7.47 20.50 1.91
C ASP A 236 7.36 19.01 1.51
N HIS A 237 6.77 18.17 2.39
CA HIS A 237 6.34 16.81 2.12
C HIS A 237 4.83 16.67 2.19
N TRP A 238 4.26 15.79 1.35
CA TRP A 238 2.86 15.40 1.36
C TRP A 238 2.66 14.14 2.19
N PRO A 239 1.55 14.01 2.91
CA PRO A 239 1.23 12.76 3.60
C PRO A 239 0.96 11.64 2.59
N VAL A 240 1.39 10.43 2.94
CA VAL A 240 1.11 9.21 2.16
C VAL A 240 0.25 8.27 2.99
N TYR A 241 -0.83 7.80 2.41
CA TYR A 241 -1.81 6.89 3.01
C TYR A 241 -1.67 5.51 2.39
N PHE A 242 -1.77 4.47 3.22
CA PHE A 242 -1.79 3.07 2.82
C PHE A 242 -3.09 2.46 3.34
N SER A 243 -4.07 2.38 2.48
CA SER A 243 -5.38 1.85 2.84
C SER A 243 -5.78 0.72 1.91
N ALA A 244 -6.51 -0.23 2.50
CA ALA A 244 -7.12 -1.29 1.74
C ALA A 244 -8.02 -0.70 0.64
N LEU A 245 -7.77 -1.09 -0.58
CA LEU A 245 -8.86 -1.34 -1.51
C LEU A 245 -9.58 -2.55 -0.92
N ARG A 246 -10.67 -2.36 -0.17
CA ARG A 246 -11.37 -3.46 0.48
C ARG A 246 -11.59 -4.57 -0.52
N ALA A 247 -11.10 -5.76 -0.23
CA ALA A 247 -11.43 -6.96 -0.98
C ALA A 247 -12.95 -7.01 -1.17
N GLY A 248 -13.42 -6.86 -2.42
CA GLY A 248 -14.84 -6.84 -2.77
C GLY A 248 -15.50 -5.47 -2.94
N ALA A 249 -14.84 -4.35 -2.68
CA ALA A 249 -15.32 -3.03 -3.06
C ALA A 249 -14.23 -2.30 -3.83
N LEU A 250 -14.25 -2.42 -5.16
CA LEU A 250 -13.48 -1.50 -6.01
C LEU A 250 -13.88 -0.07 -5.65
N PRO A 251 -12.94 0.89 -5.59
CA PRO A 251 -13.29 2.27 -5.36
C PRO A 251 -14.30 2.70 -6.43
N PRO A 252 -15.29 3.53 -6.07
CA PRO A 252 -16.29 3.99 -7.03
C PRO A 252 -15.64 4.69 -8.23
N GLU A 253 -14.50 5.35 -8.01
CA GLU A 253 -13.69 6.01 -9.04
C GLU A 253 -12.21 5.92 -8.69
N LEU A 254 -11.37 5.87 -9.72
CA LEU A 254 -9.92 5.91 -9.60
C LEU A 254 -9.29 6.75 -10.71
N THR A 255 -8.07 7.19 -10.51
CA THR A 255 -7.18 7.71 -11.54
C THR A 255 -6.10 6.69 -11.87
N ILE A 256 -5.65 6.66 -13.11
CA ILE A 256 -4.61 5.74 -13.58
C ILE A 256 -3.41 6.60 -13.99
N HIS A 257 -2.33 6.50 -13.24
CA HIS A 257 -1.11 7.29 -13.41
C HIS A 257 -0.06 6.51 -14.18
N ALA A 258 0.51 7.10 -15.21
CA ALA A 258 1.63 6.51 -15.94
C ALA A 258 2.92 6.68 -15.14
N ASP A 259 3.62 5.57 -14.86
CA ASP A 259 4.86 5.54 -14.07
C ASP A 259 5.98 6.41 -14.68
N ASN A 260 6.07 6.49 -16.01
CA ASN A 260 7.10 7.28 -16.68
C ASN A 260 6.95 8.79 -16.50
N SER A 261 5.77 9.32 -16.16
CA SER A 261 5.47 10.75 -16.27
C SER A 261 4.60 11.30 -15.16
N ASP A 262 3.99 10.46 -14.32
CA ASP A 262 2.96 10.80 -13.32
C ASP A 262 1.72 11.50 -13.94
N ARG A 263 1.51 11.34 -15.27
CA ARG A 263 0.32 11.83 -15.94
C ARG A 263 -0.79 10.81 -15.89
N LEU A 264 -2.02 11.30 -15.94
CA LEU A 264 -3.22 10.49 -15.86
C LEU A 264 -3.63 9.99 -17.25
N LEU A 265 -4.16 8.77 -17.31
CA LEU A 265 -4.94 8.35 -18.47
C LEU A 265 -6.17 9.24 -18.59
N ASP A 266 -6.34 9.84 -19.76
CA ASP A 266 -7.29 10.91 -20.04
C ASP A 266 -8.03 10.63 -21.35
N VAL A 267 -9.36 10.77 -21.33
CA VAL A 267 -10.14 10.73 -22.58
C VAL A 267 -9.98 12.04 -23.29
N PHE A 268 -9.39 12.01 -24.47
CA PHE A 268 -8.99 13.21 -25.23
C PHE A 268 -10.11 14.26 -25.31
N GLN A 269 -9.84 15.45 -24.74
CA GLN A 269 -10.77 16.59 -24.66
C GLN A 269 -12.13 16.29 -23.98
N GLY A 270 -12.25 15.22 -23.22
CA GLY A 270 -13.54 14.80 -22.64
C GLY A 270 -14.61 14.45 -23.69
N ASN A 271 -14.21 14.08 -24.90
CA ASN A 271 -15.12 13.70 -25.97
C ASN A 271 -15.69 12.30 -25.74
N ASP A 272 -16.99 12.17 -25.68
CA ASP A 272 -17.73 10.91 -25.41
C ASP A 272 -18.04 10.09 -26.68
N THR A 273 -17.51 10.45 -27.83
CA THR A 273 -17.72 9.73 -29.09
C THR A 273 -16.97 8.41 -29.11
N ASN A 274 -17.59 7.33 -29.63
CA ASN A 274 -16.92 6.06 -29.86
C ASN A 274 -15.66 6.24 -30.72
N GLY A 275 -14.54 5.67 -30.28
CA GLY A 275 -13.25 5.80 -30.94
C GLY A 275 -12.41 6.99 -30.47
N THR A 276 -12.91 7.78 -29.50
CA THR A 276 -12.10 8.83 -28.90
C THR A 276 -10.86 8.25 -28.23
N HIS A 277 -9.70 8.78 -28.56
CA HIS A 277 -8.41 8.28 -28.08
C HIS A 277 -8.26 8.49 -26.59
N VAL A 278 -7.56 7.55 -25.95
CA VAL A 278 -7.02 7.74 -24.60
C VAL A 278 -5.58 8.21 -24.72
N ILE A 279 -5.26 9.25 -23.99
CA ILE A 279 -3.95 9.91 -23.93
C ILE A 279 -3.46 9.92 -22.49
N GLN A 280 -2.21 10.33 -22.30
CA GLN A 280 -1.81 10.84 -20.97
C GLN A 280 -1.91 12.36 -20.94
N TYR A 281 -2.30 12.90 -19.79
CA TYR A 281 -2.41 14.35 -19.57
C TYR A 281 -2.14 14.70 -18.11
N HIS A 282 -1.63 15.93 -17.83
CA HIS A 282 -1.41 16.35 -16.45
C HIS A 282 -2.73 16.31 -15.64
N ALA A 283 -2.63 16.07 -14.33
CA ALA A 283 -3.78 16.06 -13.45
C ALA A 283 -4.46 17.43 -13.43
N ASN A 284 -5.72 17.52 -13.81
CA ASN A 284 -6.50 18.76 -13.87
C ASN A 284 -7.84 18.68 -13.11
N GLY A 285 -8.09 17.52 -12.44
CA GLY A 285 -9.31 17.26 -11.66
C GLY A 285 -10.56 16.97 -12.49
N ALA A 286 -10.46 16.95 -13.81
CA ALA A 286 -11.59 16.71 -14.70
C ALA A 286 -12.08 15.26 -14.65
N VAL A 287 -13.37 15.05 -14.93
CA VAL A 287 -14.02 13.72 -14.84
C VAL A 287 -13.52 12.77 -15.93
N ASN A 288 -13.07 13.28 -17.09
CA ASN A 288 -12.49 12.49 -18.17
C ASN A 288 -11.13 11.83 -17.82
N GLN A 289 -10.58 12.12 -16.63
CA GLN A 289 -9.40 11.48 -16.05
C GLN A 289 -9.76 10.42 -15.00
N ARG A 290 -11.06 10.19 -14.77
CA ARG A 290 -11.56 9.25 -13.78
C ARG A 290 -12.11 7.99 -14.43
N TRP A 291 -11.83 6.87 -13.80
CA TRP A 291 -12.16 5.54 -14.29
C TRP A 291 -12.85 4.71 -13.22
N ARG A 292 -13.62 3.74 -13.63
CA ARG A 292 -14.22 2.72 -12.75
C ARG A 292 -13.81 1.34 -13.23
N LEU A 293 -13.55 0.45 -12.29
CA LEU A 293 -13.27 -0.94 -12.60
C LEU A 293 -14.52 -1.79 -12.35
N GLN A 294 -14.91 -2.59 -13.33
CA GLN A 294 -15.96 -3.58 -13.20
C GLN A 294 -15.36 -4.97 -13.35
N ALA A 295 -15.35 -5.76 -12.29
CA ALA A 295 -14.92 -7.16 -12.35
C ALA A 295 -15.90 -7.98 -13.20
N ILE A 296 -15.38 -8.79 -14.13
CA ILE A 296 -16.18 -9.56 -15.09
C ILE A 296 -15.88 -11.06 -15.09
N GLY A 297 -14.95 -11.53 -14.29
CA GLY A 297 -14.59 -12.94 -14.16
C GLY A 297 -13.09 -13.17 -14.33
N THR A 298 -12.68 -14.43 -14.36
CA THR A 298 -11.27 -14.82 -14.40
C THR A 298 -10.82 -15.16 -15.83
N SER A 299 -9.66 -14.66 -16.22
CA SER A 299 -9.03 -14.98 -17.50
C SER A 299 -8.61 -16.45 -17.53
N ALA A 300 -9.01 -17.16 -18.58
CA ALA A 300 -8.59 -18.54 -18.79
C ALA A 300 -7.11 -18.68 -19.16
N SER A 301 -6.50 -17.60 -19.70
CA SER A 301 -5.11 -17.60 -20.13
C SER A 301 -4.11 -17.27 -19.03
N THR A 302 -4.50 -16.42 -18.08
CA THR A 302 -3.61 -15.93 -17.00
C THR A 302 -4.02 -16.37 -15.60
N GLY A 303 -5.28 -16.77 -15.40
CA GLY A 303 -5.84 -17.02 -14.06
C GLY A 303 -6.17 -15.76 -13.27
N HIS A 304 -5.85 -14.57 -13.78
CA HIS A 304 -6.12 -13.29 -13.12
C HIS A 304 -7.57 -12.82 -13.34
N MET A 305 -8.07 -11.99 -12.42
CA MET A 305 -9.36 -11.33 -12.56
C MET A 305 -9.32 -10.38 -13.77
N MET A 306 -10.35 -10.44 -14.59
CA MET A 306 -10.57 -9.50 -15.70
C MET A 306 -11.48 -8.36 -15.25
N TYR A 307 -11.17 -7.18 -15.77
CA TYR A 307 -11.92 -5.96 -15.50
C TYR A 307 -12.28 -5.26 -16.81
N ARG A 308 -13.43 -4.59 -16.81
CA ARG A 308 -13.70 -3.45 -17.69
C ARG A 308 -13.24 -2.19 -17.00
N ILE A 309 -12.53 -1.36 -17.74
CA ILE A 309 -12.06 -0.05 -17.30
C ILE A 309 -12.99 0.97 -17.95
N MET A 310 -13.87 1.58 -17.16
CA MET A 310 -14.94 2.43 -17.66
C MET A 310 -14.65 3.90 -17.37
N SER A 311 -14.77 4.76 -18.36
CA SER A 311 -14.74 6.22 -18.15
C SER A 311 -15.88 6.64 -17.21
N SER A 312 -15.55 7.38 -16.16
CA SER A 312 -16.56 7.92 -15.23
C SER A 312 -17.41 9.02 -15.85
N ASP A 313 -16.88 9.71 -16.88
CA ASP A 313 -17.57 10.79 -17.59
C ASP A 313 -18.67 10.25 -18.52
N SER A 314 -18.29 9.36 -19.44
CA SER A 314 -19.20 8.85 -20.48
C SER A 314 -19.82 7.51 -20.18
N GLY A 315 -19.31 6.76 -19.21
CA GLY A 315 -19.69 5.37 -18.95
C GLY A 315 -19.22 4.36 -20.00
N LYS A 316 -18.44 4.83 -21.00
CA LYS A 316 -17.88 3.95 -22.05
C LYS A 316 -16.67 3.17 -21.53
N CYS A 317 -16.41 2.03 -22.14
CA CYS A 317 -15.32 1.14 -21.79
C CYS A 317 -14.04 1.47 -22.55
N LEU A 318 -12.89 1.33 -21.89
CA LEU A 318 -11.58 1.32 -22.53
C LEU A 318 -11.55 0.14 -23.51
N ASP A 319 -11.16 0.42 -24.75
CA ASP A 319 -11.14 -0.55 -25.85
C ASP A 319 -9.87 -0.36 -26.68
N VAL A 320 -9.61 -1.32 -27.54
CA VAL A 320 -8.48 -1.27 -28.47
C VAL A 320 -8.97 -0.93 -29.89
N ASN A 321 -8.26 -0.03 -30.55
CA ASN A 321 -8.61 0.32 -31.93
C ASN A 321 -8.58 -0.92 -32.84
N ARG A 322 -9.53 -0.99 -33.78
CA ARG A 322 -9.73 -2.12 -34.72
C ARG A 322 -10.16 -3.44 -34.06
N GLY A 323 -10.54 -3.44 -32.80
CA GLY A 323 -11.03 -4.61 -32.09
C GLY A 323 -10.04 -5.78 -32.13
N GLN A 324 -10.51 -7.00 -32.45
CA GLN A 324 -9.67 -8.20 -32.48
C GLN A 324 -8.58 -8.19 -33.57
N GLN A 325 -8.62 -7.26 -34.50
CA GLN A 325 -7.57 -7.05 -35.53
C GLN A 325 -6.49 -6.07 -35.05
N SER A 326 -6.61 -5.59 -33.83
CA SER A 326 -5.65 -4.67 -33.21
C SER A 326 -4.28 -5.31 -33.04
N GLY A 327 -3.24 -4.52 -33.23
CA GLY A 327 -1.85 -4.96 -33.18
C GLY A 327 -0.94 -3.94 -32.51
N TRP A 328 0.35 -4.14 -32.66
CA TRP A 328 1.37 -3.30 -32.05
C TRP A 328 1.26 -1.85 -32.53
N GLY A 329 1.21 -0.92 -31.59
CA GLY A 329 1.13 0.50 -31.85
C GLY A 329 -0.28 1.02 -32.12
N ASP A 330 -1.30 0.17 -32.15
CA ASP A 330 -2.67 0.63 -32.23
C ASP A 330 -3.06 1.32 -30.90
N TYR A 331 -3.79 2.41 -31.02
CA TYR A 331 -4.16 3.21 -29.84
C TYR A 331 -5.33 2.59 -29.06
N LEU A 332 -5.36 2.88 -27.76
CA LEU A 332 -6.53 2.66 -26.94
C LEU A 332 -7.53 3.81 -27.12
N ASN A 333 -8.80 3.49 -27.03
CA ASN A 333 -9.90 4.42 -27.17
C ASN A 333 -11.01 4.09 -26.17
N ILE A 334 -12.07 4.89 -26.13
CA ILE A 334 -13.32 4.54 -25.47
C ILE A 334 -14.35 4.11 -26.51
N TRP A 335 -15.17 3.13 -26.14
CA TRP A 335 -16.26 2.62 -26.97
C TRP A 335 -17.45 2.25 -26.10
N ASP A 336 -18.68 2.19 -26.67
CA ASP A 336 -19.83 1.64 -25.96
C ASP A 336 -19.47 0.28 -25.37
N CYS A 337 -19.80 0.07 -24.11
CA CYS A 337 -19.49 -1.20 -23.46
C CYS A 337 -20.24 -2.35 -24.13
N HIS A 338 -19.50 -3.38 -24.52
CA HIS A 338 -20.12 -4.59 -25.05
C HIS A 338 -20.96 -5.30 -24.00
N ASP A 339 -22.01 -6.00 -24.42
CA ASP A 339 -22.80 -6.80 -23.48
C ASP A 339 -21.89 -7.85 -22.81
N ILE A 340 -21.98 -7.91 -21.49
CA ILE A 340 -21.39 -9.02 -20.74
C ILE A 340 -22.40 -10.15 -20.91
N ASP A 341 -22.11 -11.11 -21.79
CA ASP A 341 -23.00 -12.27 -21.98
C ASP A 341 -23.27 -12.97 -20.63
N GLY A 342 -24.23 -12.51 -20.00
CA GLY A 342 -25.33 -12.83 -19.15
C GLY A 342 -25.13 -13.79 -18.00
N VAL A 343 -23.95 -14.27 -17.61
CA VAL A 343 -23.84 -15.20 -16.47
C VAL A 343 -22.72 -14.74 -15.53
N PRO A 344 -23.09 -14.29 -14.31
CA PRO A 344 -22.08 -14.09 -13.26
C PRO A 344 -21.28 -15.37 -13.05
N GLY A 345 -19.97 -15.30 -13.24
CA GLY A 345 -19.06 -16.44 -13.10
C GLY A 345 -18.75 -17.23 -14.37
N SER A 346 -19.31 -16.87 -15.53
CA SER A 346 -19.00 -17.53 -16.82
C SER A 346 -17.68 -17.11 -17.45
N GLY A 347 -16.89 -16.24 -16.80
CA GLY A 347 -15.58 -15.79 -17.29
C GLY A 347 -15.63 -14.81 -18.44
N GLY A 348 -16.79 -14.22 -18.78
CA GLY A 348 -16.94 -13.25 -19.86
C GLY A 348 -16.46 -13.77 -21.22
N ASN A 349 -16.66 -13.00 -22.28
CA ASN A 349 -16.03 -13.32 -23.56
C ASN A 349 -14.51 -13.09 -23.46
N GLN A 350 -13.73 -14.17 -23.36
CA GLN A 350 -12.27 -14.13 -23.25
C GLN A 350 -11.57 -13.36 -24.39
N ARG A 351 -12.26 -13.16 -25.51
CA ARG A 351 -11.76 -12.44 -26.69
C ARG A 351 -12.33 -11.02 -26.81
N ASP A 352 -13.04 -10.55 -25.79
CA ASP A 352 -13.55 -9.18 -25.80
C ASP A 352 -12.40 -8.20 -25.55
N THR A 353 -12.26 -7.26 -26.47
CA THR A 353 -11.19 -6.25 -26.49
C THR A 353 -11.33 -5.19 -25.39
N GLN A 354 -12.44 -5.19 -24.66
CA GLN A 354 -12.66 -4.33 -23.50
C GLN A 354 -12.29 -5.01 -22.18
N ASN A 355 -11.78 -6.25 -22.24
CA ASN A 355 -11.38 -7.00 -21.05
C ASN A 355 -9.90 -6.87 -20.80
N PHE A 356 -9.55 -6.36 -19.63
CA PHE A 356 -8.17 -6.17 -19.17
C PHE A 356 -7.90 -6.97 -17.91
N THR A 357 -6.70 -7.54 -17.80
CA THR A 357 -6.17 -8.05 -16.54
C THR A 357 -5.20 -7.02 -15.95
N LEU A 358 -5.25 -6.88 -14.63
CA LEU A 358 -4.29 -6.08 -13.86
C LEU A 358 -3.19 -7.05 -13.40
N GLU A 359 -1.98 -6.86 -13.89
CA GLU A 359 -0.84 -7.72 -13.57
C GLU A 359 0.18 -6.95 -12.74
N HIS A 360 0.72 -7.59 -11.70
CA HIS A 360 1.75 -7.03 -10.81
C HIS A 360 3.08 -7.76 -11.07
N PRO A 361 3.88 -7.29 -12.03
CA PRO A 361 5.04 -8.02 -12.55
C PRO A 361 6.24 -8.03 -11.60
N ASP A 362 6.30 -7.08 -10.68
CA ASP A 362 7.35 -6.99 -9.67
C ASP A 362 6.75 -7.19 -8.28
N SER A 363 6.97 -8.36 -7.69
CA SER A 363 6.49 -8.67 -6.34
C SER A 363 7.05 -7.74 -5.26
N ARG A 364 8.11 -6.98 -5.55
CA ARG A 364 8.66 -5.96 -4.66
C ARG A 364 7.96 -4.61 -4.77
N MET A 365 7.18 -4.39 -5.83
CA MET A 365 6.44 -3.17 -6.14
C MET A 365 4.96 -3.50 -6.35
N PRO A 366 4.23 -3.92 -5.30
CA PRO A 366 2.86 -4.47 -5.44
C PRO A 366 1.84 -3.45 -5.95
N ASN A 367 2.13 -2.15 -5.83
CA ASN A 367 1.25 -1.10 -6.37
C ASN A 367 1.52 -0.80 -7.86
N LEU A 368 2.62 -1.30 -8.43
CA LEU A 368 2.92 -1.14 -9.84
C LEU A 368 2.10 -2.13 -10.67
N THR A 369 1.33 -1.64 -11.62
CA THR A 369 0.34 -2.42 -12.36
C THR A 369 0.57 -2.33 -13.85
N LEU A 370 0.48 -3.46 -14.54
CA LEU A 370 0.36 -3.52 -16.00
C LEU A 370 -1.10 -3.74 -16.39
N LEU A 371 -1.56 -3.05 -17.41
CA LEU A 371 -2.89 -3.21 -17.99
C LEU A 371 -2.79 -4.09 -19.24
N ARG A 372 -3.00 -5.40 -19.09
CA ARG A 372 -2.93 -6.35 -20.20
C ARG A 372 -4.31 -6.54 -20.83
N ASN A 373 -4.43 -6.26 -22.11
CA ASN A 373 -5.66 -6.60 -22.84
C ASN A 373 -5.78 -8.12 -23.03
N ASN A 374 -6.88 -8.70 -22.59
CA ASN A 374 -7.03 -10.15 -22.57
C ASN A 374 -7.23 -10.76 -23.97
N ALA A 375 -7.82 -10.02 -24.90
CA ALA A 375 -8.07 -10.49 -26.27
C ALA A 375 -6.81 -10.51 -27.12
N THR A 376 -5.98 -9.46 -27.03
CA THR A 376 -4.76 -9.30 -27.86
C THR A 376 -3.51 -9.82 -27.17
N GLY A 377 -3.52 -9.93 -25.86
CA GLY A 377 -2.35 -10.27 -25.04
C GLY A 377 -1.32 -9.15 -24.92
N LEU A 378 -1.61 -7.96 -25.47
CA LEU A 378 -0.75 -6.78 -25.44
C LEU A 378 -1.05 -5.90 -24.23
N TYR A 379 -0.10 -5.02 -23.90
CA TYR A 379 -0.15 -4.14 -22.74
C TYR A 379 -0.43 -2.70 -23.15
N ALA A 380 -1.17 -1.96 -22.31
CA ALA A 380 -1.26 -0.51 -22.44
C ALA A 380 0.14 0.10 -22.27
N ASN A 381 0.46 1.07 -23.12
CA ASN A 381 1.79 1.63 -23.20
C ASN A 381 1.72 3.10 -23.62
N ILE A 382 2.51 3.97 -22.99
CA ILE A 382 2.65 5.36 -23.42
C ILE A 382 3.60 5.40 -24.60
N ARG A 383 3.06 5.80 -25.74
CA ARG A 383 3.76 5.80 -27.03
C ARG A 383 5.11 6.54 -26.95
N ASN A 384 6.16 5.88 -27.45
CA ASN A 384 7.54 6.39 -27.51
C ASN A 384 8.15 6.76 -26.15
N ASN A 385 7.60 6.28 -25.04
CA ASN A 385 7.99 6.71 -23.69
C ASN A 385 7.94 8.24 -23.54
N ASP A 386 7.00 8.87 -24.21
CA ASP A 386 6.79 10.33 -24.13
C ASP A 386 6.32 10.69 -22.72
N ARG A 387 6.81 11.80 -22.20
CA ARG A 387 6.47 12.32 -20.87
C ARG A 387 5.60 13.57 -20.93
N GLY A 388 5.22 13.99 -22.14
CA GLY A 388 4.42 15.19 -22.39
C GLY A 388 2.92 14.93 -22.36
N ASP A 389 2.16 16.01 -22.28
CA ASP A 389 0.71 15.97 -22.43
C ASP A 389 0.32 15.59 -23.86
N GLY A 390 -0.76 14.80 -23.98
CA GLY A 390 -1.30 14.41 -25.26
C GLY A 390 -0.63 13.18 -25.90
N ALA A 391 0.35 12.56 -25.24
CA ALA A 391 0.91 11.31 -25.73
C ALA A 391 -0.14 10.19 -25.69
N TRP A 392 -0.23 9.46 -26.79
CA TRP A 392 -1.23 8.41 -26.96
C TRP A 392 -0.93 7.19 -26.10
N VAL A 393 -1.98 6.62 -25.53
CA VAL A 393 -1.93 5.27 -24.96
C VAL A 393 -2.16 4.27 -26.10
N ILE A 394 -1.20 3.39 -26.30
CA ILE A 394 -1.20 2.39 -27.36
C ILE A 394 -1.14 0.98 -26.79
N GLN A 395 -1.30 -0.03 -27.62
CA GLN A 395 -0.96 -1.41 -27.27
C GLN A 395 0.46 -1.72 -27.71
N TRP A 396 1.23 -2.38 -26.84
CA TRP A 396 2.58 -2.84 -27.18
C TRP A 396 2.86 -4.21 -26.58
N PRO A 397 3.74 -5.04 -27.16
CA PRO A 397 4.24 -6.23 -26.49
C PRO A 397 4.96 -5.86 -25.22
N ASP A 398 4.91 -6.77 -24.29
CA ASP A 398 5.71 -6.73 -23.08
C ASP A 398 7.17 -6.32 -23.36
N GLN A 399 7.61 -5.25 -22.69
CA GLN A 399 8.97 -4.71 -22.77
C GLN A 399 9.82 -5.13 -21.56
N PHE A 400 9.49 -6.25 -20.95
CA PHE A 400 10.18 -6.71 -19.75
C PHE A 400 11.68 -6.89 -20.00
N GLY A 401 12.43 -6.06 -19.29
CA GLY A 401 13.83 -6.33 -19.02
C GLY A 401 13.97 -6.93 -17.60
N ARG A 402 14.89 -6.40 -16.82
CA ARG A 402 15.01 -6.72 -15.39
C ARG A 402 13.83 -6.19 -14.57
N PHE A 403 13.17 -5.16 -15.05
CA PHE A 403 12.02 -4.48 -14.46
C PHE A 403 11.04 -4.06 -15.55
N PRO A 404 9.73 -3.88 -15.24
CA PRO A 404 8.77 -3.32 -16.17
C PRO A 404 9.24 -2.00 -16.77
N ALA A 405 8.91 -1.76 -18.03
CA ALA A 405 9.23 -0.47 -18.66
C ALA A 405 8.31 0.62 -18.07
N PRO A 406 8.84 1.78 -17.64
CA PRO A 406 8.01 2.80 -16.99
C PRO A 406 6.86 3.33 -17.85
N ASN A 407 6.98 3.28 -19.18
CA ASN A 407 5.90 3.69 -20.09
C ASN A 407 4.83 2.61 -20.30
N GLU A 408 4.93 1.46 -19.64
CA GLU A 408 4.02 0.32 -19.68
C GLU A 408 3.43 0.02 -18.30
N SER A 409 3.94 0.71 -17.28
CA SER A 409 3.57 0.57 -15.88
C SER A 409 2.69 1.73 -15.43
N PHE A 410 1.74 1.42 -14.53
CA PHE A 410 0.76 2.38 -14.03
C PHE A 410 0.53 2.20 -12.54
N TYR A 411 0.12 3.28 -11.87
CA TYR A 411 -0.41 3.27 -10.51
C TYR A 411 -1.90 3.61 -10.54
N LEU A 412 -2.68 2.89 -9.77
CA LEU A 412 -4.14 3.08 -9.67
C LEU A 412 -4.46 3.74 -8.34
N HIS A 413 -4.95 4.99 -8.36
CA HIS A 413 -5.25 5.73 -7.15
C HIS A 413 -6.76 5.93 -7.00
N PRO A 414 -7.36 5.49 -5.86
CA PRO A 414 -8.75 5.79 -5.55
C PRO A 414 -9.01 7.29 -5.54
N VAL A 415 -10.08 7.74 -6.19
CA VAL A 415 -10.58 9.12 -6.00
C VAL A 415 -11.31 9.15 -4.66
N ILE A 416 -10.70 9.78 -3.67
CA ILE A 416 -11.32 9.96 -2.36
C ILE A 416 -12.29 11.14 -2.48
N ALA A 417 -13.59 10.86 -2.33
CA ALA A 417 -14.60 11.91 -2.31
C ALA A 417 -14.40 12.78 -1.06
N ASN A 418 -13.98 14.03 -1.26
CA ASN A 418 -13.87 15.09 -0.25
C ASN A 418 -12.97 14.76 0.96
N GLN A 419 -11.69 14.90 0.78
CA GLN A 419 -10.81 15.30 1.89
C GLN A 419 -10.55 16.79 1.86
#